data_aebc8d3abf04c763026edadbea4c7c2b
#
_entry.id   aebc8d3abf04c763026edadbea4c7c2b
#
_cell.length_a   1.000
_cell.length_b   1.000
_cell.length_c   1.000
_cell.angle_alpha   90.00
_cell.angle_beta   90.00
_cell.angle_gamma   90.00
#
_symmetry.space_group_name_H-M   'P 1'
#
loop_
_entity.id
_entity.type
_entity.pdbx_description
1 polymer ?
#
loop_
_entity_poly.entity_id
_entity_poly.type
_entity_poly.pdbx_seq_one_letter_code
_entity_poly.pdbx_strand_id
1 'polypeptide(L)'
;LDPRGSFLGAVFEGRKDNTDFPFEALFTSIVCAYGGYSCEKMFFDMDGSSGIGQDLAQATSAAKSGVEYYGFGHNTGKISNAAGIKSGKYYENVYNDMEVILKNAQTVSDLITDTYKGFNEWFTDKYSKLIGTDDCMIDGDDFRATLALWKTSQPESKKEEFEILSEMVMDIIKATKKGKIYGKLK
;
A
#
# COMPACT_ATOMS: atom_id res chain seq x y z
N LEU A 1 -14.57 11.66 1.00
CA LEU A 1 -13.59 12.68 1.41
C LEU A 1 -14.30 13.69 2.31
N ASP A 2 -13.94 13.72 3.58
CA ASP A 2 -14.55 14.64 4.56
C ASP A 2 -13.52 15.73 4.93
N PRO A 3 -13.67 16.97 4.45
CA PRO A 3 -12.76 18.08 4.76
C PRO A 3 -13.09 18.68 6.14
N ARG A 4 -12.89 17.91 7.23
CA ARG A 4 -13.07 18.41 8.59
C ARG A 4 -11.74 18.75 9.24
N GLY A 5 -11.63 19.97 9.74
CA GLY A 5 -10.43 20.44 10.45
C GLY A 5 -9.22 20.64 9.55
N SER A 6 -8.07 20.11 9.95
CA SER A 6 -6.80 20.25 9.23
C SER A 6 -6.59 19.21 8.11
N PHE A 7 -7.58 18.35 7.84
CA PHE A 7 -7.51 17.33 6.81
C PHE A 7 -8.32 17.72 5.59
N LEU A 8 -7.74 17.63 4.40
CA LEU A 8 -8.44 17.79 3.13
C LEU A 8 -9.22 16.52 2.73
N GLY A 9 -8.88 15.40 3.32
CA GLY A 9 -9.56 14.11 3.20
C GLY A 9 -8.82 13.04 4.00
N ALA A 10 -9.55 12.04 4.46
CA ALA A 10 -9.00 10.90 5.16
C ALA A 10 -9.77 9.61 4.84
N VAL A 11 -9.06 8.49 4.78
CA VAL A 11 -9.65 7.17 4.70
C VAL A 11 -9.50 6.50 6.06
N PHE A 12 -10.61 6.06 6.64
CA PHE A 12 -10.62 5.32 7.90
C PHE A 12 -10.85 3.84 7.62
N GLU A 13 -9.88 3.00 7.93
CA GLU A 13 -10.07 1.54 7.89
C GLU A 13 -10.74 1.07 9.18
N GLY A 14 -11.91 0.45 9.06
CA GLY A 14 -12.51 -0.34 10.13
C GLY A 14 -11.71 -1.64 10.29
N ARG A 15 -10.84 -1.73 11.31
CA ARG A 15 -10.17 -2.99 11.64
C ARG A 15 -11.16 -3.94 12.28
N LYS A 16 -11.33 -5.14 11.70
CA LYS A 16 -11.87 -6.26 12.47
C LYS A 16 -10.82 -6.64 13.52
N ASP A 17 -11.25 -6.87 14.76
CA ASP A 17 -10.40 -7.38 15.83
C ASP A 17 -9.82 -8.75 15.44
N ASN A 18 -8.70 -8.72 14.73
CA ASN A 18 -7.89 -9.90 14.46
C ASN A 18 -6.74 -9.88 15.46
N THR A 19 -6.70 -10.86 16.34
CA THR A 19 -5.62 -11.07 17.31
C THR A 19 -4.30 -11.42 16.61
N ASP A 20 -4.36 -11.98 15.39
CA ASP A 20 -3.20 -12.31 14.57
C ASP A 20 -2.96 -11.25 13.50
N PHE A 21 -1.74 -10.73 13.45
CA PHE A 21 -1.31 -9.73 12.47
C PHE A 21 -0.24 -10.34 11.54
N PRO A 22 -0.65 -11.04 10.46
CA PRO A 22 0.28 -11.70 9.54
C PRO A 22 1.08 -10.67 8.72
N PHE A 23 2.21 -11.12 8.15
CA PHE A 23 3.04 -10.31 7.27
C PHE A 23 2.24 -9.65 6.14
N GLU A 24 1.31 -10.38 5.54
CA GLU A 24 0.47 -9.89 4.44
C GLU A 24 -0.39 -8.69 4.85
N ALA A 25 -0.91 -8.67 6.07
CA ALA A 25 -1.70 -7.53 6.56
C ALA A 25 -0.82 -6.28 6.74
N LEU A 26 0.40 -6.45 7.31
CA LEU A 26 1.38 -5.38 7.39
C LEU A 26 1.75 -4.87 6.00
N PHE A 27 2.10 -5.77 5.10
CA PHE A 27 2.53 -5.43 3.75
C PHE A 27 1.43 -4.66 3.01
N THR A 28 0.16 -5.12 3.10
CA THR A 28 -0.99 -4.43 2.53
C THR A 28 -1.15 -3.01 3.09
N SER A 29 -0.99 -2.82 4.40
CA SER A 29 -1.09 -1.46 4.98
C SER A 29 -0.01 -0.52 4.46
N ILE A 30 1.20 -1.04 4.20
CA ILE A 30 2.29 -0.26 3.60
C ILE A 30 1.98 0.06 2.13
N VAL A 31 1.45 -0.91 1.37
CA VAL A 31 0.99 -0.68 -0.03
C VAL A 31 -0.06 0.42 -0.09
N CYS A 32 -1.05 0.40 0.80
CA CYS A 32 -2.07 1.44 0.89
C CYS A 32 -1.47 2.82 1.19
N ALA A 33 -0.47 2.90 2.08
CA ALA A 33 0.20 4.15 2.40
C ALA A 33 0.96 4.75 1.19
N TYR A 34 1.42 3.92 0.25
CA TYR A 34 2.01 4.41 -1.01
C TYR A 34 0.98 4.85 -2.06
N GLY A 35 -0.32 4.59 -1.85
CA GLY A 35 -1.35 4.86 -2.86
C GLY A 35 -1.42 6.32 -3.30
N GLY A 36 -1.33 7.26 -2.37
CA GLY A 36 -1.30 8.70 -2.67
C GLY A 36 -0.09 9.07 -3.55
N TYR A 37 1.09 8.61 -3.18
CA TYR A 37 2.33 8.83 -3.95
C TYR A 37 2.23 8.26 -5.37
N SER A 38 1.77 6.99 -5.51
CA SER A 38 1.62 6.35 -6.83
C SER A 38 0.62 7.08 -7.72
N CYS A 39 -0.48 7.61 -7.13
CA CYS A 39 -1.44 8.44 -7.84
C CYS A 39 -0.84 9.80 -8.27
N GLU A 40 -0.14 10.51 -7.38
CA GLU A 40 0.51 11.78 -7.71
C GLU A 40 1.50 11.61 -8.87
N LYS A 41 2.33 10.57 -8.81
CA LYS A 41 3.29 10.23 -9.87
C LYS A 41 2.60 9.93 -11.20
N MET A 42 1.52 9.17 -11.18
CA MET A 42 0.84 8.73 -12.41
C MET A 42 0.02 9.84 -13.07
N PHE A 43 -0.74 10.61 -12.28
CA PHE A 43 -1.71 11.56 -12.81
C PHE A 43 -1.15 12.97 -12.97
N PHE A 44 -0.12 13.33 -12.20
CA PHE A 44 0.42 14.69 -12.17
C PHE A 44 1.90 14.76 -12.56
N ASP A 45 2.53 13.62 -12.88
CA ASP A 45 3.98 13.52 -13.15
C ASP A 45 4.83 14.16 -12.03
N MET A 46 4.38 13.98 -10.78
CA MET A 46 5.04 14.55 -9.60
C MET A 46 5.81 13.46 -8.86
N ASP A 47 7.02 13.76 -8.44
CA ASP A 47 7.82 12.88 -7.58
C ASP A 47 7.48 13.07 -6.08
N GLY A 48 6.17 13.23 -5.82
CA GLY A 48 5.60 13.41 -4.50
C GLY A 48 5.48 14.86 -4.06
N SER A 49 4.37 15.16 -3.40
CA SER A 49 4.12 16.45 -2.74
C SER A 49 4.39 16.36 -1.23
N SER A 50 4.37 17.48 -0.53
CA SER A 50 4.44 17.49 0.94
C SER A 50 3.23 16.77 1.59
N GLY A 51 2.14 16.56 0.86
CA GLY A 51 0.95 15.87 1.32
C GLY A 51 1.16 14.40 1.66
N ILE A 52 2.12 13.74 0.98
CA ILE A 52 2.43 12.31 1.22
C ILE A 52 3.33 12.07 2.44
N GLY A 53 3.86 13.11 3.08
CA GLY A 53 4.87 12.98 4.15
C GLY A 53 4.38 12.12 5.32
N GLN A 54 3.11 12.23 5.70
CA GLN A 54 2.53 11.44 6.77
C GLN A 54 2.40 9.96 6.38
N ASP A 55 1.98 9.68 5.15
CA ASP A 55 1.82 8.32 4.63
C ASP A 55 3.17 7.61 4.52
N LEU A 56 4.22 8.30 4.06
CA LEU A 56 5.58 7.78 4.02
C LEU A 56 6.12 7.48 5.44
N ALA A 57 5.85 8.36 6.41
CA ALA A 57 6.24 8.14 7.80
C ALA A 57 5.51 6.91 8.38
N GLN A 58 4.23 6.74 8.08
CA GLN A 58 3.43 5.59 8.48
C GLN A 58 3.96 4.29 7.86
N ALA A 59 4.21 4.27 6.56
CA ALA A 59 4.79 3.12 5.84
C ALA A 59 6.15 2.71 6.45
N THR A 60 7.02 3.68 6.68
CA THR A 60 8.36 3.46 7.27
C THR A 60 8.26 2.90 8.69
N SER A 61 7.38 3.48 9.52
CA SER A 61 7.15 3.02 10.89
C SER A 61 6.57 1.61 10.94
N ALA A 62 5.64 1.28 10.04
CA ALA A 62 5.06 -0.05 9.93
C ALA A 62 6.13 -1.08 9.51
N ALA A 63 6.93 -0.79 8.50
CA ALA A 63 8.02 -1.67 8.05
C ALA A 63 9.03 -1.90 9.18
N LYS A 64 9.43 -0.85 9.90
CA LYS A 64 10.33 -0.92 11.05
C LYS A 64 9.75 -1.82 12.14
N SER A 65 8.51 -1.61 12.54
CA SER A 65 7.84 -2.42 13.55
C SER A 65 7.73 -3.88 13.13
N GLY A 66 7.42 -4.14 11.87
CA GLY A 66 7.38 -5.48 11.29
C GLY A 66 8.70 -6.23 11.43
N VAL A 67 9.81 -5.55 11.14
CA VAL A 67 11.15 -6.15 11.21
C VAL A 67 11.62 -6.27 12.67
N GLU A 68 11.53 -5.17 13.45
CA GLU A 68 12.13 -5.12 14.79
C GLU A 68 11.34 -5.89 15.83
N TYR A 69 10.00 -5.92 15.76
CA TYR A 69 9.16 -6.49 16.81
C TYR A 69 8.46 -7.78 16.40
N TYR A 70 8.06 -7.91 15.14
CA TYR A 70 7.31 -9.09 14.67
C TYR A 70 8.17 -10.14 13.97
N GLY A 71 9.46 -9.84 13.76
CA GLY A 71 10.41 -10.78 13.13
C GLY A 71 10.06 -11.08 11.66
N PHE A 72 9.55 -10.11 10.92
CA PHE A 72 9.21 -10.25 9.50
C PHE A 72 10.40 -10.04 8.57
N GLY A 73 11.55 -9.62 9.10
CA GLY A 73 12.78 -9.48 8.32
C GLY A 73 13.39 -10.83 7.93
N HIS A 74 13.99 -10.88 6.73
CA HIS A 74 14.74 -12.04 6.25
C HIS A 74 16.16 -12.08 6.85
N ASN A 75 16.89 -10.97 6.76
CA ASN A 75 18.27 -10.85 7.27
C ASN A 75 18.32 -10.71 8.79
N THR A 76 17.36 -10.00 9.36
CA THR A 76 17.19 -9.86 10.81
C THR A 76 16.72 -11.17 11.44
N GLY A 77 15.96 -11.98 10.70
CA GLY A 77 15.42 -13.25 11.17
C GLY A 77 14.34 -13.09 12.23
N LYS A 78 14.17 -14.10 13.06
CA LYS A 78 13.18 -14.14 14.15
C LYS A 78 13.72 -13.53 15.45
N ILE A 79 14.38 -12.38 15.35
CA ILE A 79 14.94 -11.65 16.48
C ILE A 79 14.08 -10.42 16.74
N SER A 80 13.55 -10.28 17.95
CA SER A 80 12.83 -9.09 18.38
C SER A 80 13.75 -8.12 19.12
N ASN A 81 13.68 -6.84 18.76
CA ASN A 81 14.42 -5.79 19.46
C ASN A 81 13.76 -5.34 20.79
N ALA A 82 12.75 -6.04 21.27
CA ALA A 82 12.12 -5.75 22.56
C ALA A 82 13.14 -5.79 23.74
N ALA A 83 14.25 -6.53 23.56
CA ALA A 83 15.34 -6.58 24.52
C ALA A 83 16.40 -5.46 24.36
N GLY A 84 16.22 -4.52 23.41
CA GLY A 84 17.14 -3.39 23.20
C GLY A 84 18.51 -3.78 22.64
N ILE A 85 18.57 -4.69 21.68
CA ILE A 85 19.81 -5.10 21.01
C ILE A 85 20.45 -3.89 20.32
N LYS A 86 21.71 -3.58 20.66
CA LYS A 86 22.46 -2.44 20.13
C LYS A 86 23.71 -2.91 19.36
N SER A 87 23.53 -3.74 18.34
CA SER A 87 24.61 -4.17 17.44
C SER A 87 24.52 -3.42 16.11
N GLY A 88 25.65 -2.90 15.62
CA GLY A 88 25.73 -2.28 14.29
C GLY A 88 25.24 -3.21 13.18
N LYS A 89 25.61 -4.50 13.25
CA LYS A 89 25.16 -5.52 12.32
C LYS A 89 23.64 -5.75 12.35
N TYR A 90 23.04 -5.68 13.56
CA TYR A 90 21.59 -5.78 13.70
C TYR A 90 20.88 -4.63 12.98
N TYR A 91 21.30 -3.39 13.20
CA TYR A 91 20.68 -2.23 12.55
C TYR A 91 20.87 -2.22 11.04
N GLU A 92 22.00 -2.67 10.53
CA GLU A 92 22.23 -2.86 9.11
C GLU A 92 21.25 -3.87 8.52
N ASN A 93 21.03 -5.01 9.18
CA ASN A 93 20.06 -6.01 8.76
C ASN A 93 18.63 -5.45 8.79
N VAL A 94 18.25 -4.72 9.85
CA VAL A 94 16.94 -4.05 9.96
C VAL A 94 16.72 -3.10 8.79
N TYR A 95 17.71 -2.25 8.50
CA TYR A 95 17.61 -1.31 7.39
C TYR A 95 17.43 -2.02 6.03
N ASN A 96 18.22 -3.05 5.77
CA ASN A 96 18.15 -3.82 4.52
C ASN A 96 16.79 -4.51 4.37
N ASP A 97 16.25 -5.09 5.44
CA ASP A 97 14.93 -5.74 5.42
C ASP A 97 13.80 -4.72 5.21
N MET A 98 13.89 -3.56 5.87
CA MET A 98 12.94 -2.45 5.65
C MET A 98 12.98 -1.96 4.19
N GLU A 99 14.18 -1.79 3.63
CA GLU A 99 14.35 -1.36 2.23
C GLU A 99 13.64 -2.32 1.26
N VAL A 100 13.80 -3.64 1.48
CA VAL A 100 13.13 -4.67 0.67
C VAL A 100 11.61 -4.55 0.78
N ILE A 101 11.08 -4.44 2.01
CA ILE A 101 9.64 -4.34 2.25
C ILE A 101 9.07 -3.09 1.58
N LEU A 102 9.69 -1.92 1.80
CA LEU A 102 9.20 -0.63 1.30
C LEU A 102 9.25 -0.56 -0.23
N LYS A 103 10.37 -0.96 -0.86
CA LYS A 103 10.49 -0.95 -2.32
C LYS A 103 9.51 -1.89 -3.00
N ASN A 104 9.30 -3.07 -2.46
CA ASN A 104 8.35 -4.02 -3.00
C ASN A 104 6.90 -3.57 -2.80
N ALA A 105 6.58 -2.96 -1.65
CA ALA A 105 5.26 -2.38 -1.41
C ALA A 105 4.96 -1.21 -2.35
N GLN A 106 5.93 -0.33 -2.59
CA GLN A 106 5.79 0.73 -3.59
C GLN A 106 5.56 0.17 -4.99
N THR A 107 6.32 -0.86 -5.39
CA THR A 107 6.12 -1.54 -6.68
C THR A 107 4.70 -2.08 -6.82
N VAL A 108 4.16 -2.71 -5.77
CA VAL A 108 2.76 -3.19 -5.78
C VAL A 108 1.77 -2.04 -5.89
N SER A 109 1.99 -0.95 -5.16
CA SER A 109 1.14 0.25 -5.23
C SER A 109 1.13 0.86 -6.64
N ASP A 110 2.30 0.99 -7.27
CA ASP A 110 2.43 1.49 -8.64
C ASP A 110 1.68 0.59 -9.64
N LEU A 111 1.84 -0.75 -9.53
CA LEU A 111 1.15 -1.73 -10.39
C LEU A 111 -0.38 -1.66 -10.22
N ILE A 112 -0.88 -1.57 -8.99
CA ILE A 112 -2.32 -1.43 -8.72
C ILE A 112 -2.84 -0.13 -9.34
N THR A 113 -2.15 0.98 -9.10
CA THR A 113 -2.56 2.30 -9.61
C THR A 113 -2.62 2.30 -11.12
N ASP A 114 -1.61 1.72 -11.80
CA ASP A 114 -1.56 1.62 -13.26
C ASP A 114 -2.68 0.73 -13.82
N THR A 115 -2.86 -0.46 -13.26
CA THR A 115 -3.90 -1.40 -13.72
C THR A 115 -5.31 -0.83 -13.56
N TYR A 116 -5.56 -0.08 -12.46
CA TYR A 116 -6.85 0.53 -12.16
C TYR A 116 -6.96 2.01 -12.55
N LYS A 117 -6.05 2.52 -13.39
CA LYS A 117 -6.05 3.93 -13.83
C LYS A 117 -7.42 4.37 -14.35
N GLY A 118 -8.00 3.60 -15.27
CA GLY A 118 -9.32 3.93 -15.84
C GLY A 118 -10.46 3.91 -14.80
N PHE A 119 -10.36 3.07 -13.76
CA PHE A 119 -11.29 3.13 -12.63
C PHE A 119 -11.11 4.42 -11.82
N ASN A 120 -9.88 4.78 -11.50
CA ASN A 120 -9.57 5.97 -10.73
C ASN A 120 -10.06 7.23 -11.46
N GLU A 121 -9.84 7.35 -12.76
CA GLU A 121 -10.34 8.46 -13.59
C GLU A 121 -11.87 8.52 -13.58
N TRP A 122 -12.54 7.40 -13.90
CA TRP A 122 -13.99 7.31 -13.91
C TRP A 122 -14.61 7.60 -12.54
N PHE A 123 -14.03 7.05 -11.47
CA PHE A 123 -14.51 7.24 -10.11
C PHE A 123 -14.36 8.70 -9.67
N THR A 124 -13.22 9.31 -9.95
CA THR A 124 -12.96 10.72 -9.64
C THR A 124 -13.92 11.64 -10.38
N ASP A 125 -14.15 11.43 -11.67
CA ASP A 125 -15.11 12.22 -12.46
C ASP A 125 -16.54 12.11 -11.88
N LYS A 126 -16.95 10.87 -11.55
CA LYS A 126 -18.28 10.61 -10.99
C LYS A 126 -18.50 11.27 -9.64
N TYR A 127 -17.51 11.24 -8.76
CA TYR A 127 -17.68 11.70 -7.36
C TYR A 127 -17.03 13.06 -7.07
N SER A 128 -16.33 13.68 -8.01
CA SER A 128 -15.68 14.99 -7.81
C SER A 128 -16.66 16.09 -7.41
N LYS A 129 -17.91 16.02 -7.90
CA LYS A 129 -18.98 16.98 -7.60
C LYS A 129 -19.48 16.91 -6.15
N LEU A 130 -19.19 15.82 -5.45
CA LEU A 130 -19.58 15.64 -4.04
C LEU A 130 -18.52 16.18 -3.07
N ILE A 131 -17.33 16.53 -3.56
CA ILE A 131 -16.26 17.07 -2.72
C ILE A 131 -16.73 18.42 -2.13
N GLY A 132 -16.71 18.51 -0.79
CA GLY A 132 -17.16 19.70 -0.06
C GLY A 132 -18.67 19.78 0.21
N THR A 133 -19.43 18.73 -0.12
CA THR A 133 -20.85 18.59 0.27
C THR A 133 -20.98 17.65 1.47
N ASP A 134 -22.14 17.65 2.14
CA ASP A 134 -22.43 16.71 3.23
C ASP A 134 -22.49 15.24 2.75
N ASP A 135 -22.71 15.02 1.45
CA ASP A 135 -22.78 13.72 0.79
C ASP A 135 -21.41 13.20 0.29
N CYS A 136 -20.30 13.84 0.69
CA CYS A 136 -18.96 13.49 0.22
C CYS A 136 -18.37 12.21 0.86
N MET A 137 -19.06 11.60 1.80
CA MET A 137 -18.68 10.32 2.39
C MET A 137 -19.09 9.17 1.49
N ILE A 138 -18.12 8.36 1.09
CA ILE A 138 -18.35 7.13 0.34
C ILE A 138 -18.10 5.97 1.28
N ASP A 139 -19.12 5.14 1.50
CA ASP A 139 -19.01 3.94 2.29
C ASP A 139 -18.12 2.91 1.60
N GLY A 140 -17.35 2.14 2.39
CA GLY A 140 -16.42 1.16 1.85
C GLY A 140 -17.12 0.00 1.13
N ASP A 141 -18.36 -0.35 1.48
CA ASP A 141 -19.15 -1.38 0.79
C ASP A 141 -19.63 -0.85 -0.55
N ASP A 142 -20.09 0.41 -0.61
CA ASP A 142 -20.47 1.08 -1.85
C ASP A 142 -19.28 1.21 -2.81
N PHE A 143 -18.09 1.54 -2.28
CA PHE A 143 -16.87 1.58 -3.07
C PHE A 143 -16.55 0.21 -3.68
N ARG A 144 -16.60 -0.86 -2.87
CA ARG A 144 -16.33 -2.24 -3.33
C ARG A 144 -17.35 -2.70 -4.37
N ALA A 145 -18.63 -2.41 -4.16
CA ALA A 145 -19.68 -2.73 -5.13
C ALA A 145 -19.47 -1.97 -6.45
N THR A 146 -19.13 -0.69 -6.37
CA THR A 146 -18.85 0.15 -7.54
C THR A 146 -17.63 -0.36 -8.31
N LEU A 147 -16.56 -0.73 -7.63
CA LEU A 147 -15.37 -1.33 -8.25
C LEU A 147 -15.70 -2.67 -8.93
N ALA A 148 -16.50 -3.52 -8.27
CA ALA A 148 -16.91 -4.80 -8.83
C ALA A 148 -17.74 -4.63 -10.13
N LEU A 149 -18.68 -3.70 -10.14
CA LEU A 149 -19.47 -3.36 -11.32
C LEU A 149 -18.59 -2.83 -12.45
N TRP A 150 -17.66 -1.93 -12.15
CA TRP A 150 -16.72 -1.42 -13.14
C TRP A 150 -15.85 -2.54 -13.73
N LYS A 151 -15.32 -3.43 -12.90
CA LYS A 151 -14.52 -4.59 -13.35
C LYS A 151 -15.32 -5.50 -14.31
N THR A 152 -16.58 -5.79 -13.98
CA THR A 152 -17.43 -6.64 -14.84
C THR A 152 -17.77 -6.01 -16.17
N SER A 153 -17.79 -4.68 -16.25
CA SER A 153 -18.03 -3.94 -17.51
C SER A 153 -16.81 -3.87 -18.42
N GLN A 154 -15.62 -4.28 -17.95
CA GLN A 154 -14.40 -4.21 -18.74
C GLN A 154 -14.35 -5.34 -19.80
N PRO A 155 -13.66 -5.11 -20.95
CA PRO A 155 -13.43 -6.14 -21.94
C PRO A 155 -12.58 -7.30 -21.36
N GLU A 156 -12.65 -8.48 -21.97
CA GLU A 156 -11.99 -9.69 -21.50
C GLU A 156 -10.46 -9.52 -21.35
N SER A 157 -9.83 -8.82 -22.30
CA SER A 157 -8.39 -8.51 -22.20
C SER A 157 -8.02 -7.74 -20.93
N LYS A 158 -8.91 -6.86 -20.44
CA LYS A 158 -8.68 -6.13 -19.19
C LYS A 158 -8.91 -7.00 -17.95
N LYS A 159 -9.78 -7.99 -18.04
CA LYS A 159 -9.97 -8.97 -16.96
C LYS A 159 -8.75 -9.86 -16.80
N GLU A 160 -8.12 -10.27 -17.91
CA GLU A 160 -6.83 -10.98 -17.89
C GLU A 160 -5.74 -10.15 -17.19
N GLU A 161 -5.68 -8.83 -17.41
CA GLU A 161 -4.74 -7.95 -16.70
C GLU A 161 -4.96 -7.97 -15.18
N PHE A 162 -6.21 -8.06 -14.69
CA PHE A 162 -6.48 -8.15 -13.24
C PHE A 162 -6.00 -9.47 -12.64
N GLU A 163 -6.08 -10.57 -13.41
CA GLU A 163 -5.57 -11.88 -12.98
C GLU A 163 -4.04 -11.86 -12.93
N ILE A 164 -3.39 -11.36 -13.97
CA ILE A 164 -1.93 -11.17 -14.02
C ILE A 164 -1.45 -10.30 -12.86
N LEU A 165 -2.14 -9.19 -12.56
CA LEU A 165 -1.80 -8.35 -11.42
C LEU A 165 -1.82 -9.15 -10.11
N SER A 166 -2.85 -9.98 -9.92
CA SER A 166 -2.98 -10.79 -8.68
C SER A 166 -1.82 -11.76 -8.53
N GLU A 167 -1.41 -12.41 -9.62
CA GLU A 167 -0.24 -13.32 -9.63
C GLU A 167 1.06 -12.55 -9.34
N MET A 168 1.27 -11.40 -9.98
CA MET A 168 2.44 -10.55 -9.75
C MET A 168 2.55 -10.09 -8.30
N VAL A 169 1.44 -9.66 -7.69
CA VAL A 169 1.41 -9.25 -6.28
C VAL A 169 1.81 -10.41 -5.37
N MET A 170 1.30 -11.60 -5.61
CA MET A 170 1.67 -12.79 -4.84
C MET A 170 3.15 -13.13 -4.97
N ASP A 171 3.72 -12.98 -6.15
CA ASP A 171 5.15 -13.24 -6.38
C ASP A 171 6.04 -12.18 -5.72
N ILE A 172 5.60 -10.92 -5.72
CA ILE A 172 6.28 -9.83 -4.99
C ILE A 172 6.27 -10.11 -3.49
N ILE A 173 5.14 -10.54 -2.92
CA ILE A 173 5.05 -10.92 -1.51
C ILE A 173 6.01 -12.08 -1.18
N LYS A 174 6.05 -13.11 -2.02
CA LYS A 174 7.00 -14.24 -1.86
C LYS A 174 8.46 -13.78 -1.95
N ALA A 175 8.79 -12.89 -2.89
CA ALA A 175 10.13 -12.32 -3.02
C ALA A 175 10.51 -11.51 -1.77
N THR A 176 9.59 -10.70 -1.26
CA THR A 176 9.79 -9.88 -0.06
C THR A 176 10.12 -10.75 1.17
N LYS A 177 9.35 -11.82 1.39
CA LYS A 177 9.61 -12.79 2.47
C LYS A 177 10.98 -13.47 2.37
N LYS A 178 11.57 -13.52 1.15
CA LYS A 178 12.92 -14.05 0.89
C LYS A 178 14.02 -12.97 0.92
N GLY A 179 13.70 -11.75 1.34
CA GLY A 179 14.63 -10.63 1.40
C GLY A 179 15.08 -10.12 0.03
N LYS A 180 14.25 -10.26 -1.01
CA LYS A 180 14.57 -9.90 -2.39
C LYS A 180 13.70 -8.75 -2.89
N ILE A 181 14.33 -7.77 -3.55
CA ILE A 181 13.60 -6.71 -4.27
C ILE A 181 13.15 -7.31 -5.61
N TYR A 182 11.85 -7.19 -5.90
CA TYR A 182 11.26 -7.66 -7.13
C TYR A 182 11.82 -6.88 -8.34
N GLY A 183 12.11 -7.57 -9.43
CA GLY A 183 12.68 -6.95 -10.64
C GLY A 183 14.21 -6.79 -10.64
N LYS A 184 14.92 -7.00 -9.52
CA LYS A 184 16.41 -7.05 -9.48
C LYS A 184 16.96 -8.46 -9.69
N LEU A 185 16.11 -9.41 -10.07
CA LEU A 185 16.46 -10.84 -10.27
C LEU A 185 16.73 -11.16 -11.76
N LYS A 186 17.29 -10.19 -12.51
CA LYS A 186 17.82 -10.48 -13.86
C LYS A 186 19.33 -10.49 -13.84
#